data_ca16cfef7652e0f0beae7c171e37c497
#
_entry.id   ca16cfef7652e0f0beae7c171e37c497
#
_cell.length_a   1.000
_cell.length_b   1.000
_cell.length_c   1.000
_cell.angle_alpha   90.00
_cell.angle_beta   90.00
_cell.angle_gamma   90.00
#
_symmetry.space_group_name_H-M   'P 1'
#
loop_
_entity.id
_entity.type
_entity.pdbx_description
1 polymer ?
#
loop_
_entity_poly.entity_id
_entity_poly.type
_entity_poly.pdbx_seq_one_letter_code
_entity_poly.pdbx_strand_id
1 'polypeptide(L)'
;MRKVNFVITSLILLVFLLSCSQSKAPEYDRLMKQEGKEFHHVPVGLCEDYPEETTTPELIKGDMELLKDTNVDLLRISFGWDAIEAEKDSYDWLFWDKYVNTAVDDYGITLVPYICYTPRWNSRGNSLMFWNDPPLDFDEFGEFMFDIVTRYKDKIKTWELWNEPDLDIYWDTGDIGAFAEFIKIGSKAVKRADPEAKVVLGGLAYHPEFLKELFKDHGLSPYIDIVNIHNYYETWSERPVEDIDKNINDMYNIIEKYGDGQSLWMAEVGYSTFRQGTYVSSSYSAYYDYEHTPQYQAVDLFKRIALALSTEKLSALTWYEIKDLPKSEEVIGDNYNNRYLGIVYPDYKPKPTKKALVFFRQLFSKPYRSIDDQLNVKKSEGSDAQVHAFEMEDGEIIVLSWLATCLPDERPAKPEELVPDNRHEEVNIKINNSQAENVYLFDELGNKKSWQNFKLTENATSIEQVQMKGGQIYIFKINQ
;
A
#
# COMPACT_ATOMS: atom_id res chain seq x y z
N MET A 1 69.03 -56.99 11.93
CA MET A 1 68.63 -55.70 11.40
C MET A 1 67.23 -55.83 10.87
N ARG A 2 66.20 -55.43 11.65
CA ARG A 2 64.80 -55.43 11.23
C ARG A 2 64.36 -54.00 10.92
N LYS A 3 63.98 -53.74 9.67
CA LYS A 3 63.41 -52.44 9.24
C LYS A 3 61.95 -52.34 9.70
N VAL A 4 61.62 -51.31 10.47
CA VAL A 4 60.27 -50.98 10.86
C VAL A 4 59.74 -49.97 9.82
N ASN A 5 58.70 -50.37 9.10
CA ASN A 5 57.97 -49.48 8.18
C ASN A 5 56.91 -48.71 8.99
N PHE A 6 57.03 -47.39 9.02
CA PHE A 6 55.96 -46.48 9.50
C PHE A 6 54.98 -46.21 8.38
N VAL A 7 53.76 -46.67 8.58
CA VAL A 7 52.61 -46.30 7.73
C VAL A 7 51.99 -45.06 8.33
N ILE A 8 52.08 -43.92 7.61
CA ILE A 8 51.42 -42.69 7.96
C ILE A 8 50.00 -42.73 7.33
N THR A 9 48.99 -42.89 8.16
CA THR A 9 47.58 -42.81 7.75
C THR A 9 47.15 -41.35 7.81
N SER A 10 47.06 -40.72 6.66
CA SER A 10 46.49 -39.34 6.56
C SER A 10 45.00 -39.38 6.74
N LEU A 11 44.49 -38.85 7.84
CA LEU A 11 43.08 -38.63 8.12
C LEU A 11 42.66 -37.37 7.38
N ILE A 12 41.95 -37.53 6.25
CA ILE A 12 41.31 -36.37 5.55
C ILE A 12 40.04 -36.06 6.30
N LEU A 13 40.04 -34.95 7.06
CA LEU A 13 38.86 -34.42 7.70
C LEU A 13 38.05 -33.64 6.64
N LEU A 14 37.00 -34.25 6.14
CA LEU A 14 36.03 -33.59 5.24
C LEU A 14 35.16 -32.68 6.08
N VAL A 15 35.49 -31.40 6.13
CA VAL A 15 34.60 -30.38 6.70
C VAL A 15 33.51 -30.10 5.69
N PHE A 16 32.33 -30.68 5.89
CA PHE A 16 31.10 -30.23 5.23
C PHE A 16 30.75 -28.85 5.79
N LEU A 17 31.09 -27.79 5.07
CA LEU A 17 30.47 -26.48 5.24
C LEU A 17 29.02 -26.61 4.76
N LEU A 18 28.12 -26.93 5.67
CA LEU A 18 26.70 -26.66 5.49
C LEU A 18 26.56 -25.14 5.41
N SER A 19 26.55 -24.62 4.19
CA SER A 19 26.03 -23.28 3.89
C SER A 19 24.52 -23.33 4.20
N CYS A 20 24.17 -23.13 5.47
CA CYS A 20 22.84 -22.66 5.81
C CYS A 20 22.73 -21.28 5.16
N SER A 21 22.01 -21.18 4.05
CA SER A 21 21.45 -19.89 3.64
C SER A 21 20.45 -19.55 4.76
N GLN A 22 20.87 -18.76 5.72
CA GLN A 22 19.95 -18.07 6.60
C GLN A 22 19.09 -17.21 5.66
N SER A 23 17.84 -17.59 5.46
CA SER A 23 16.83 -16.66 4.97
C SER A 23 16.90 -15.48 5.93
N LYS A 24 17.27 -14.30 5.43
CA LYS A 24 17.22 -13.09 6.25
C LYS A 24 15.77 -12.96 6.69
N ALA A 25 15.53 -12.91 8.00
CA ALA A 25 14.23 -12.56 8.53
C ALA A 25 13.77 -11.24 7.87
N PRO A 26 12.48 -11.10 7.52
CA PRO A 26 11.97 -9.86 6.95
C PRO A 26 12.34 -8.66 7.83
N GLU A 27 12.86 -7.60 7.21
CA GLU A 27 13.32 -6.41 7.92
C GLU A 27 12.14 -5.48 8.19
N TYR A 28 11.43 -5.72 9.29
CA TYR A 28 10.24 -4.93 9.67
C TYR A 28 10.55 -3.50 10.10
N ASP A 29 11.79 -3.22 10.55
CA ASP A 29 12.20 -1.86 10.96
C ASP A 29 12.12 -0.85 9.82
N ARG A 30 12.23 -1.30 8.57
CA ARG A 30 12.05 -0.46 7.37
C ARG A 30 10.64 0.10 7.20
N LEU A 31 9.65 -0.50 7.90
CA LEU A 31 8.25 -0.08 7.87
C LEU A 31 7.95 1.03 8.89
N MET A 32 8.93 1.39 9.71
CA MET A 32 8.77 2.42 10.72
C MET A 32 9.27 3.79 10.23
N LYS A 33 8.75 4.86 10.85
CA LYS A 33 9.17 6.25 10.59
C LYS A 33 10.70 6.37 10.69
N GLN A 34 11.30 6.97 9.68
CA GLN A 34 12.76 7.16 9.59
C GLN A 34 13.12 8.58 10.04
N GLU A 35 13.19 8.80 11.36
CA GLU A 35 13.48 10.10 11.92
C GLU A 35 14.91 10.58 11.60
N GLY A 36 15.02 11.86 11.26
CA GLY A 36 16.30 12.56 11.06
C GLY A 36 17.09 12.12 9.83
N LYS A 37 16.50 11.33 8.91
CA LYS A 37 17.12 11.02 7.62
C LYS A 37 16.77 12.08 6.59
N GLU A 38 17.75 12.46 5.77
CA GLU A 38 17.56 13.36 4.64
C GLU A 38 16.86 12.67 3.47
N PHE A 39 17.11 11.37 3.28
CA PHE A 39 16.49 10.54 2.26
C PHE A 39 15.65 9.46 2.92
N HIS A 40 14.44 9.26 2.41
CA HIS A 40 13.43 8.33 2.92
C HIS A 40 13.30 7.12 2.01
N HIS A 41 13.08 5.96 2.59
CA HIS A 41 12.70 4.77 1.83
C HIS A 41 11.32 4.32 2.27
N VAL A 42 10.33 4.44 1.38
CA VAL A 42 8.96 3.99 1.63
C VAL A 42 8.73 2.69 0.85
N PRO A 43 8.64 1.55 1.54
CA PRO A 43 8.27 0.28 0.90
C PRO A 43 6.90 0.39 0.25
N VAL A 44 6.82 0.02 -1.04
CA VAL A 44 5.57 -0.08 -1.78
C VAL A 44 5.24 -1.56 -1.98
N GLY A 45 4.16 -2.00 -1.34
CA GLY A 45 3.68 -3.37 -1.33
C GLY A 45 2.39 -3.55 -2.11
N LEU A 46 1.81 -4.75 -1.97
CA LEU A 46 0.46 -5.08 -2.42
C LEU A 46 -0.43 -5.46 -1.24
N CYS A 47 -1.72 -5.45 -1.47
CA CYS A 47 -2.74 -5.89 -0.54
C CYS A 47 -3.52 -7.06 -1.14
N GLU A 48 -4.06 -7.94 -0.30
CA GLU A 48 -4.97 -9.02 -0.68
C GLU A 48 -5.93 -9.30 0.47
N ASP A 49 -7.14 -9.74 0.15
CA ASP A 49 -8.19 -10.02 1.11
C ASP A 49 -8.59 -11.49 1.09
N TYR A 50 -9.02 -12.01 2.25
CA TYR A 50 -9.72 -13.29 2.41
C TYR A 50 -9.08 -14.48 1.68
N PRO A 51 -7.79 -14.77 1.89
CA PRO A 51 -7.12 -15.84 1.17
C PRO A 51 -7.71 -17.22 1.45
N GLU A 52 -8.31 -17.45 2.62
CA GLU A 52 -8.96 -18.71 2.99
C GLU A 52 -10.20 -19.00 2.15
N GLU A 53 -10.91 -17.97 1.69
CA GLU A 53 -12.13 -18.10 0.90
C GLU A 53 -11.85 -18.24 -0.60
N THR A 54 -10.80 -17.57 -1.07
CA THR A 54 -10.55 -17.35 -2.50
C THR A 54 -9.35 -18.14 -3.02
N THR A 55 -8.58 -18.80 -2.16
CA THR A 55 -7.23 -19.25 -2.46
C THR A 55 -7.03 -20.76 -2.24
N THR A 56 -6.50 -21.42 -3.26
CA THR A 56 -5.92 -22.77 -3.18
C THR A 56 -4.40 -22.68 -3.00
N PRO A 57 -3.72 -23.79 -2.61
CA PRO A 57 -2.25 -23.83 -2.58
C PRO A 57 -1.57 -23.39 -3.87
N GLU A 58 -2.20 -23.65 -5.01
CA GLU A 58 -1.71 -23.27 -6.33
C GLU A 58 -1.84 -21.75 -6.54
N LEU A 59 -2.94 -21.16 -6.07
CA LEU A 59 -3.15 -19.70 -6.13
C LEU A 59 -2.22 -18.97 -5.17
N ILE A 60 -2.02 -19.47 -3.94
CA ILE A 60 -0.99 -18.91 -3.03
C ILE A 60 0.35 -18.81 -3.74
N LYS A 61 0.78 -19.90 -4.38
CA LYS A 61 2.03 -19.90 -5.12
C LYS A 61 2.02 -18.91 -6.28
N GLY A 62 0.92 -18.82 -7.02
CA GLY A 62 0.75 -17.85 -8.11
C GLY A 62 0.88 -16.40 -7.65
N ASP A 63 0.26 -16.07 -6.51
CA ASP A 63 0.37 -14.74 -5.89
C ASP A 63 1.80 -14.44 -5.45
N MET A 64 2.48 -15.38 -4.80
CA MET A 64 3.88 -15.22 -4.38
C MET A 64 4.84 -15.09 -5.58
N GLU A 65 4.62 -15.84 -6.66
CA GLU A 65 5.37 -15.70 -7.92
C GLU A 65 5.13 -14.31 -8.55
N LEU A 66 3.91 -13.79 -8.49
CA LEU A 66 3.59 -12.45 -8.98
C LEU A 66 4.29 -11.36 -8.16
N LEU A 67 4.28 -11.46 -6.82
CA LEU A 67 5.02 -10.55 -5.93
C LEU A 67 6.52 -10.53 -6.29
N LYS A 68 7.11 -11.70 -6.47
CA LYS A 68 8.51 -11.84 -6.89
C LYS A 68 8.77 -11.21 -8.27
N ASP A 69 7.90 -11.46 -9.26
CA ASP A 69 7.99 -10.89 -10.61
C ASP A 69 7.90 -9.37 -10.63
N THR A 70 7.14 -8.80 -9.70
CA THR A 70 6.99 -7.35 -9.54
C THR A 70 8.04 -6.73 -8.60
N ASN A 71 8.95 -7.57 -8.06
CA ASN A 71 9.91 -7.18 -7.05
C ASN A 71 9.27 -6.55 -5.80
N VAL A 72 8.07 -7.03 -5.44
CA VAL A 72 7.33 -6.65 -4.22
C VAL A 72 7.60 -7.68 -3.14
N ASP A 73 7.97 -7.22 -1.96
CA ASP A 73 8.31 -8.05 -0.80
C ASP A 73 7.50 -7.69 0.46
N LEU A 74 6.48 -6.85 0.30
CA LEU A 74 5.55 -6.43 1.35
C LEU A 74 4.12 -6.80 0.93
N LEU A 75 3.43 -7.55 1.77
CA LEU A 75 2.03 -7.94 1.56
C LEU A 75 1.20 -7.68 2.81
N ARG A 76 0.21 -6.79 2.70
CA ARG A 76 -0.87 -6.65 3.68
C ARG A 76 -1.96 -7.64 3.33
N ILE A 77 -2.44 -8.41 4.30
CA ILE A 77 -3.30 -9.57 4.06
C ILE A 77 -4.31 -9.77 5.18
N SER A 78 -5.55 -10.13 4.86
CA SER A 78 -6.55 -10.53 5.84
C SER A 78 -6.20 -11.84 6.53
N PHE A 79 -6.31 -11.86 7.86
CA PHE A 79 -6.34 -13.09 8.65
C PHE A 79 -7.65 -13.12 9.43
N GLY A 80 -8.62 -13.88 8.90
CA GLY A 80 -9.97 -13.95 9.44
C GLY A 80 -10.01 -14.61 10.82
N TRP A 81 -10.29 -13.84 11.89
CA TRP A 81 -10.56 -14.46 13.18
C TRP A 81 -11.77 -15.39 13.12
N ASP A 82 -12.83 -14.97 12.43
CA ASP A 82 -14.04 -15.78 12.19
C ASP A 82 -13.79 -17.06 11.38
N ALA A 83 -12.78 -17.06 10.51
CA ALA A 83 -12.36 -18.24 9.75
C ALA A 83 -11.39 -19.13 10.54
N ILE A 84 -10.43 -18.54 11.26
CA ILE A 84 -9.43 -19.29 12.05
C ILE A 84 -10.07 -19.95 13.26
N GLU A 85 -11.00 -19.28 13.93
CA GLU A 85 -11.70 -19.72 15.13
C GLU A 85 -13.22 -19.73 14.91
N ALA A 86 -13.67 -20.46 13.90
CA ALA A 86 -15.10 -20.59 13.56
C ALA A 86 -15.95 -21.17 14.70
N GLU A 87 -15.35 -21.99 15.57
CA GLU A 87 -15.90 -22.51 16.81
C GLU A 87 -14.96 -22.15 17.96
N LYS A 88 -15.50 -21.68 19.09
CA LYS A 88 -14.73 -21.26 20.25
C LYS A 88 -13.69 -22.30 20.69
N ASP A 89 -12.46 -21.86 20.95
CA ASP A 89 -11.31 -22.67 21.35
C ASP A 89 -10.89 -23.75 20.32
N SER A 90 -11.35 -23.62 19.04
CA SER A 90 -11.04 -24.57 17.97
C SER A 90 -10.44 -23.84 16.76
N TYR A 91 -9.12 -23.90 16.65
CA TYR A 91 -8.38 -23.16 15.62
C TYR A 91 -8.08 -24.02 14.38
N ASP A 92 -8.37 -23.53 13.19
CA ASP A 92 -7.88 -24.09 11.92
C ASP A 92 -6.55 -23.46 11.51
N TRP A 93 -5.46 -23.99 12.06
CA TRP A 93 -4.11 -23.52 11.70
C TRP A 93 -3.55 -24.10 10.41
N LEU A 94 -4.16 -25.15 9.85
CA LEU A 94 -3.53 -25.89 8.74
C LEU A 94 -3.33 -25.04 7.49
N PHE A 95 -4.35 -24.28 7.12
CA PHE A 95 -4.27 -23.35 5.99
C PHE A 95 -3.26 -22.24 6.26
N TRP A 96 -3.36 -21.60 7.42
CA TRP A 96 -2.55 -20.43 7.78
C TRP A 96 -1.07 -20.78 7.98
N ASP A 97 -0.73 -21.93 8.56
CA ASP A 97 0.65 -22.41 8.64
C ASP A 97 1.24 -22.56 7.25
N LYS A 98 0.49 -23.12 6.31
CA LYS A 98 0.94 -23.28 4.94
C LYS A 98 1.11 -21.94 4.25
N TYR A 99 0.16 -21.01 4.43
CA TYR A 99 0.23 -19.67 3.86
C TYR A 99 1.46 -18.91 4.35
N VAL A 100 1.62 -18.80 5.68
CA VAL A 100 2.73 -18.08 6.31
C VAL A 100 4.08 -18.73 5.93
N ASN A 101 4.20 -20.05 5.97
CA ASN A 101 5.44 -20.73 5.58
C ASN A 101 5.78 -20.47 4.12
N THR A 102 4.80 -20.56 3.22
CA THR A 102 5.03 -20.27 1.80
C THR A 102 5.46 -18.81 1.61
N ALA A 103 4.71 -17.86 2.14
CA ALA A 103 5.01 -16.44 1.94
C ALA A 103 6.37 -16.03 2.54
N VAL A 104 6.62 -16.40 3.81
CA VAL A 104 7.80 -15.94 4.55
C VAL A 104 9.03 -16.82 4.25
N ASP A 105 8.92 -18.13 4.42
CA ASP A 105 10.09 -19.01 4.33
C ASP A 105 10.50 -19.29 2.88
N ASP A 106 9.52 -19.53 1.98
CA ASP A 106 9.83 -19.89 0.60
C ASP A 106 10.07 -18.67 -0.30
N TYR A 107 9.35 -17.55 -0.06
CA TYR A 107 9.40 -16.37 -0.91
C TYR A 107 10.00 -15.12 -0.26
N GLY A 108 10.22 -15.11 1.05
CA GLY A 108 10.82 -13.98 1.78
C GLY A 108 9.92 -12.74 1.86
N ILE A 109 8.61 -12.93 1.82
CA ILE A 109 7.62 -11.85 1.89
C ILE A 109 7.49 -11.36 3.33
N THR A 110 7.50 -10.03 3.51
CA THR A 110 7.10 -9.37 4.75
C THR A 110 5.58 -9.35 4.81
N LEU A 111 5.00 -10.19 5.68
CA LEU A 111 3.56 -10.21 5.90
C LEU A 111 3.14 -9.18 6.94
N VAL A 112 2.07 -8.46 6.66
CA VAL A 112 1.35 -7.59 7.58
C VAL A 112 -0.11 -8.06 7.62
N PRO A 113 -0.44 -9.01 8.49
CA PRO A 113 -1.83 -9.43 8.64
C PRO A 113 -2.65 -8.37 9.35
N TYR A 114 -3.83 -8.07 8.80
CA TYR A 114 -4.87 -7.38 9.53
C TYR A 114 -5.88 -8.41 10.04
N ILE A 115 -6.19 -8.33 11.35
CA ILE A 115 -7.00 -9.31 12.05
C ILE A 115 -8.42 -8.80 12.15
N CYS A 116 -9.33 -9.48 11.49
CA CYS A 116 -10.78 -9.29 11.46
C CYS A 116 -11.42 -10.60 10.94
N TYR A 117 -12.65 -10.92 11.15
CA TYR A 117 -13.73 -10.18 11.79
C TYR A 117 -14.26 -10.98 12.98
N THR A 118 -15.38 -10.52 13.60
CA THR A 118 -15.98 -11.20 14.76
C THR A 118 -16.52 -12.58 14.37
N PRO A 119 -16.11 -13.68 15.04
CA PRO A 119 -16.68 -14.99 14.78
C PRO A 119 -18.13 -15.08 15.28
N ARG A 120 -18.93 -15.92 14.63
CA ARG A 120 -20.36 -16.03 14.91
C ARG A 120 -20.67 -16.35 16.37
N TRP A 121 -19.85 -17.16 17.01
CA TRP A 121 -20.04 -17.55 18.42
C TRP A 121 -19.81 -16.38 19.40
N ASN A 122 -19.07 -15.34 19.01
CA ASN A 122 -18.81 -14.13 19.81
C ASN A 122 -19.56 -12.89 19.27
N SER A 123 -20.47 -13.07 18.33
CA SER A 123 -21.33 -12.01 17.77
C SER A 123 -22.74 -12.04 18.40
N ARG A 124 -23.55 -11.02 18.12
CA ARG A 124 -24.98 -11.03 18.48
C ARG A 124 -25.78 -12.12 17.77
N GLY A 125 -25.22 -12.75 16.75
CA GLY A 125 -25.62 -14.03 16.17
C GLY A 125 -26.86 -14.05 15.30
N ASN A 126 -27.58 -12.95 15.14
CA ASN A 126 -28.89 -12.87 14.46
C ASN A 126 -28.84 -12.15 13.11
N SER A 127 -27.68 -11.73 12.66
CA SER A 127 -27.45 -11.02 11.41
C SER A 127 -26.77 -11.93 10.37
N LEU A 128 -27.02 -11.67 9.08
CA LEU A 128 -26.22 -12.22 7.99
C LEU A 128 -24.82 -11.59 7.96
N MET A 129 -24.70 -10.37 8.51
CA MET A 129 -23.45 -9.62 8.64
C MET A 129 -22.91 -9.70 10.06
N PHE A 130 -22.94 -10.87 10.71
CA PHE A 130 -22.47 -11.07 12.09
C PHE A 130 -20.98 -10.68 12.26
N TRP A 131 -20.23 -10.74 11.21
CA TRP A 131 -18.80 -10.49 11.18
C TRP A 131 -18.44 -9.02 11.50
N ASN A 132 -19.34 -8.05 11.26
CA ASN A 132 -19.13 -6.64 11.60
C ASN A 132 -19.64 -6.24 13.00
N ASP A 133 -20.27 -7.18 13.73
CA ASP A 133 -20.66 -6.97 15.12
C ASP A 133 -19.43 -6.70 15.99
N PRO A 134 -19.44 -5.72 16.90
CA PRO A 134 -18.50 -5.74 18.01
C PRO A 134 -18.58 -7.07 18.77
N PRO A 135 -17.45 -7.71 19.12
CA PRO A 135 -17.49 -8.95 19.89
C PRO A 135 -18.27 -8.77 21.21
N LEU A 136 -19.00 -9.80 21.61
CA LEU A 136 -19.71 -9.81 22.91
C LEU A 136 -18.75 -9.83 24.11
N ASP A 137 -17.61 -10.49 23.94
CA ASP A 137 -16.54 -10.57 24.91
C ASP A 137 -15.20 -10.19 24.24
N PHE A 138 -14.63 -9.06 24.62
CA PHE A 138 -13.37 -8.56 24.06
C PHE A 138 -12.14 -9.33 24.59
N ASP A 139 -12.25 -9.98 25.75
CA ASP A 139 -11.15 -10.78 26.28
C ASP A 139 -10.88 -12.01 25.40
N GLU A 140 -11.89 -12.56 24.73
CA GLU A 140 -11.73 -13.64 23.74
C GLU A 140 -10.87 -13.20 22.56
N PHE A 141 -11.04 -11.98 22.07
CA PHE A 141 -10.14 -11.41 21.06
C PHE A 141 -8.71 -11.29 21.60
N GLY A 142 -8.55 -10.90 22.86
CA GLY A 142 -7.25 -10.85 23.50
C GLY A 142 -6.55 -12.20 23.56
N GLU A 143 -7.26 -13.28 23.88
CA GLU A 143 -6.69 -14.64 23.88
C GLU A 143 -6.37 -15.11 22.45
N PHE A 144 -7.26 -14.89 21.49
CA PHE A 144 -6.98 -15.15 20.08
C PHE A 144 -5.72 -14.43 19.59
N MET A 145 -5.58 -13.12 19.88
CA MET A 145 -4.40 -12.35 19.51
C MET A 145 -3.13 -12.88 20.17
N PHE A 146 -3.21 -13.31 21.44
CA PHE A 146 -2.07 -13.92 22.12
C PHE A 146 -1.62 -15.21 21.44
N ASP A 147 -2.55 -16.07 21.06
CA ASP A 147 -2.29 -17.37 20.45
C ASP A 147 -1.70 -17.22 19.04
N ILE A 148 -2.31 -16.40 18.17
CA ILE A 148 -1.83 -16.21 16.81
C ILE A 148 -0.45 -15.53 16.76
N VAL A 149 -0.22 -14.51 17.60
CA VAL A 149 1.08 -13.85 17.68
C VAL A 149 2.13 -14.80 18.26
N THR A 150 1.83 -15.57 19.30
CA THR A 150 2.74 -16.57 19.87
C THR A 150 3.14 -17.59 18.79
N ARG A 151 2.18 -18.01 17.94
CA ARG A 151 2.42 -18.97 16.86
C ARG A 151 3.36 -18.44 15.79
N TYR A 152 3.22 -17.19 15.38
CA TYR A 152 3.94 -16.64 14.24
C TYR A 152 5.01 -15.59 14.58
N LYS A 153 5.31 -15.33 15.87
CA LYS A 153 6.24 -14.28 16.32
C LYS A 153 7.65 -14.33 15.70
N ASP A 154 8.10 -15.51 15.26
CA ASP A 154 9.41 -15.65 14.61
C ASP A 154 9.38 -15.27 13.11
N LYS A 155 8.19 -15.06 12.54
CA LYS A 155 7.96 -14.78 11.12
C LYS A 155 7.24 -13.47 10.86
N ILE A 156 6.33 -13.05 11.76
CA ILE A 156 5.50 -11.87 11.63
C ILE A 156 5.74 -10.98 12.85
N LYS A 157 6.08 -9.70 12.56
CA LYS A 157 6.40 -8.72 13.61
C LYS A 157 5.47 -7.51 13.64
N THR A 158 4.50 -7.47 12.73
CA THR A 158 3.58 -6.34 12.61
C THR A 158 2.17 -6.88 12.46
N TRP A 159 1.27 -6.45 13.33
CA TRP A 159 -0.10 -6.96 13.45
C TRP A 159 -1.07 -5.79 13.40
N GLU A 160 -1.92 -5.76 12.40
CA GLU A 160 -2.96 -4.76 12.27
C GLU A 160 -4.24 -5.27 12.92
N LEU A 161 -4.81 -4.45 13.79
CA LEU A 161 -6.01 -4.81 14.56
C LEU A 161 -7.24 -4.16 13.95
N TRP A 162 -8.06 -4.97 13.31
CA TRP A 162 -9.29 -4.60 12.60
C TRP A 162 -9.06 -3.94 11.23
N ASN A 163 -10.18 -3.57 10.55
CA ASN A 163 -10.22 -2.90 9.25
C ASN A 163 -11.36 -1.88 9.20
N GLU A 164 -11.09 -0.65 8.77
CA GLU A 164 -12.04 0.46 8.53
C GLU A 164 -13.12 0.66 9.61
N PRO A 165 -12.73 0.75 10.90
CA PRO A 165 -13.70 0.84 12.00
C PRO A 165 -14.47 2.17 12.04
N ASP A 166 -14.08 3.13 11.22
CA ASP A 166 -14.74 4.42 11.02
C ASP A 166 -15.90 4.35 10.01
N LEU A 167 -16.19 3.15 9.47
CA LEU A 167 -17.35 2.86 8.63
C LEU A 167 -18.29 1.85 9.32
N ASP A 168 -19.57 2.19 9.37
CA ASP A 168 -20.62 1.33 10.00
C ASP A 168 -20.71 -0.07 9.37
N ILE A 169 -20.27 -0.24 8.12
CA ILE A 169 -20.25 -1.54 7.47
C ILE A 169 -19.23 -2.50 8.07
N TYR A 170 -18.17 -1.98 8.73
CA TYR A 170 -17.11 -2.79 9.33
C TYR A 170 -17.09 -2.76 10.87
N TRP A 171 -17.79 -1.79 11.49
CA TRP A 171 -18.03 -1.71 12.94
C TRP A 171 -19.44 -1.17 13.19
N ASP A 172 -20.43 -2.05 13.25
CA ASP A 172 -21.85 -1.72 13.05
C ASP A 172 -22.49 -0.80 14.10
N THR A 173 -21.88 -0.66 15.26
CA THR A 173 -22.41 0.24 16.31
C THR A 173 -21.91 1.67 16.18
N GLY A 174 -20.81 1.91 15.48
CA GLY A 174 -20.13 3.21 15.47
C GLY A 174 -19.64 3.65 16.86
N ASP A 175 -19.63 2.77 17.87
CA ASP A 175 -19.17 3.09 19.23
C ASP A 175 -17.65 3.14 19.29
N ILE A 176 -17.12 4.36 19.23
CA ILE A 176 -15.67 4.64 19.25
C ILE A 176 -15.04 4.23 20.58
N GLY A 177 -15.75 4.39 21.70
CA GLY A 177 -15.25 4.00 23.01
C GLY A 177 -15.11 2.49 23.16
N ALA A 178 -16.11 1.73 22.70
CA ALA A 178 -16.03 0.28 22.66
C ALA A 178 -14.91 -0.21 21.76
N PHE A 179 -14.75 0.40 20.56
CA PHE A 179 -13.64 0.09 19.67
C PHE A 179 -12.27 0.37 20.32
N ALA A 180 -12.11 1.51 21.00
CA ALA A 180 -10.87 1.83 21.69
C ALA A 180 -10.50 0.79 22.76
N GLU A 181 -11.47 0.31 23.56
CA GLU A 181 -11.23 -0.74 24.57
C GLU A 181 -10.88 -2.08 23.91
N PHE A 182 -11.58 -2.45 22.85
CA PHE A 182 -11.28 -3.64 22.05
C PHE A 182 -9.82 -3.64 21.55
N ILE A 183 -9.37 -2.54 20.94
CA ILE A 183 -7.99 -2.40 20.45
C ILE A 183 -6.97 -2.42 21.61
N LYS A 184 -7.25 -1.80 22.75
CA LYS A 184 -6.35 -1.86 23.93
C LYS A 184 -6.15 -3.29 24.43
N ILE A 185 -7.20 -4.11 24.44
CA ILE A 185 -7.12 -5.52 24.84
C ILE A 185 -6.25 -6.30 23.83
N GLY A 186 -6.53 -6.18 22.54
CA GLY A 186 -5.74 -6.82 21.49
C GLY A 186 -4.27 -6.39 21.52
N SER A 187 -3.99 -5.09 21.65
CA SER A 187 -2.63 -4.55 21.75
C SER A 187 -1.85 -5.12 22.93
N LYS A 188 -2.45 -5.19 24.11
CA LYS A 188 -1.83 -5.81 25.30
C LYS A 188 -1.51 -7.28 25.06
N ALA A 189 -2.39 -8.00 24.37
CA ALA A 189 -2.19 -9.41 24.04
C ALA A 189 -1.03 -9.60 23.06
N VAL A 190 -0.95 -8.77 22.00
CA VAL A 190 0.19 -8.75 21.07
C VAL A 190 1.51 -8.55 21.82
N LYS A 191 1.61 -7.51 22.67
CA LYS A 191 2.83 -7.21 23.44
C LYS A 191 3.15 -8.27 24.51
N ARG A 192 2.16 -8.97 25.05
CA ARG A 192 2.36 -10.12 25.95
C ARG A 192 2.97 -11.32 25.21
N ALA A 193 2.55 -11.58 23.97
CA ALA A 193 3.02 -12.70 23.16
C ALA A 193 4.41 -12.43 22.52
N ASP A 194 4.62 -11.21 22.04
CA ASP A 194 5.89 -10.72 21.49
C ASP A 194 6.08 -9.22 21.82
N PRO A 195 6.93 -8.88 22.81
CA PRO A 195 7.18 -7.48 23.16
C PRO A 195 7.77 -6.63 22.03
N GLU A 196 8.43 -7.26 21.03
CA GLU A 196 9.04 -6.57 19.90
C GLU A 196 8.04 -6.33 18.74
N ALA A 197 6.89 -7.03 18.75
CA ALA A 197 5.89 -6.87 17.71
C ALA A 197 5.30 -5.45 17.69
N LYS A 198 4.99 -4.96 16.50
CA LYS A 198 4.35 -3.66 16.27
C LYS A 198 2.84 -3.83 16.11
N VAL A 199 2.10 -2.93 16.71
CA VAL A 199 0.64 -2.87 16.61
C VAL A 199 0.24 -1.75 15.65
N VAL A 200 -0.52 -2.12 14.62
CA VAL A 200 -1.11 -1.19 13.66
C VAL A 200 -2.57 -0.98 14.01
N LEU A 201 -3.02 0.25 14.06
CA LEU A 201 -4.45 0.58 14.10
C LEU A 201 -5.07 0.21 12.77
N GLY A 202 -6.17 -0.52 12.76
CA GLY A 202 -6.91 -0.89 11.56
C GLY A 202 -7.18 0.31 10.66
N GLY A 203 -6.92 0.14 9.37
CA GLY A 203 -6.89 1.23 8.40
C GLY A 203 -8.15 2.09 8.44
N LEU A 204 -7.99 3.41 8.55
CA LEU A 204 -9.10 4.36 8.58
C LEU A 204 -9.44 4.82 7.16
N ALA A 205 -10.72 4.74 6.80
CA ALA A 205 -11.15 5.09 5.44
C ALA A 205 -11.07 6.60 5.16
N TYR A 206 -11.80 7.43 5.92
CA TYR A 206 -11.94 8.85 5.56
C TYR A 206 -12.10 9.82 6.73
N HIS A 207 -12.11 9.36 7.98
CA HIS A 207 -12.56 10.16 9.12
C HIS A 207 -11.43 10.58 10.08
N PRO A 208 -10.71 11.69 9.81
CA PRO A 208 -9.66 12.19 10.71
C PRO A 208 -10.16 12.43 12.15
N GLU A 209 -11.41 12.87 12.31
CA GLU A 209 -11.99 13.09 13.64
C GLU A 209 -12.12 11.80 14.45
N PHE A 210 -12.30 10.63 13.80
CA PHE A 210 -12.29 9.32 14.46
C PHE A 210 -10.95 9.05 15.13
N LEU A 211 -9.84 9.23 14.40
CA LEU A 211 -8.49 9.08 14.97
C LEU A 211 -8.25 10.07 16.12
N LYS A 212 -8.68 11.31 15.97
CA LYS A 212 -8.55 12.34 16.99
C LYS A 212 -9.30 11.96 18.27
N GLU A 213 -10.52 11.45 18.18
CA GLU A 213 -11.31 11.00 19.32
C GLU A 213 -10.67 9.80 19.99
N LEU A 214 -10.20 8.80 19.22
CA LEU A 214 -9.47 7.64 19.75
C LEU A 214 -8.26 8.06 20.59
N PHE A 215 -7.46 8.99 20.10
CA PHE A 215 -6.24 9.40 20.79
C PHE A 215 -6.52 10.36 21.95
N LYS A 216 -7.29 11.43 21.70
CA LYS A 216 -7.53 12.50 22.66
C LYS A 216 -8.49 12.12 23.77
N ASP A 217 -9.62 11.47 23.42
CA ASP A 217 -10.73 11.28 24.33
C ASP A 217 -10.75 9.87 24.93
N HIS A 218 -10.24 8.86 24.20
CA HIS A 218 -10.17 7.47 24.66
C HIS A 218 -8.76 6.99 25.03
N GLY A 219 -7.71 7.80 24.83
CA GLY A 219 -6.34 7.49 25.25
C GLY A 219 -5.79 6.22 24.60
N LEU A 220 -6.03 6.03 23.30
CA LEU A 220 -5.57 4.85 22.57
C LEU A 220 -4.10 4.96 22.13
N SER A 221 -3.55 6.16 22.00
CA SER A 221 -2.21 6.42 21.46
C SER A 221 -1.10 5.53 22.05
N PRO A 222 -0.97 5.29 23.38
CA PRO A 222 0.10 4.46 23.93
C PRO A 222 0.04 2.97 23.57
N TYR A 223 -1.04 2.53 22.92
CA TYR A 223 -1.27 1.13 22.54
C TYR A 223 -0.98 0.86 21.07
N ILE A 224 -0.69 1.90 20.29
CA ILE A 224 -0.52 1.83 18.84
C ILE A 224 0.90 2.28 18.47
N ASP A 225 1.60 1.50 17.64
CA ASP A 225 2.90 1.86 17.07
C ASP A 225 2.73 2.56 15.71
N ILE A 226 1.68 2.21 14.96
CA ILE A 226 1.47 2.62 13.57
C ILE A 226 -0.01 2.97 13.37
N VAL A 227 -0.28 4.11 12.74
CA VAL A 227 -1.60 4.46 12.22
C VAL A 227 -1.66 4.10 10.74
N ASN A 228 -2.67 3.37 10.33
CA ASN A 228 -2.94 3.05 8.93
C ASN A 228 -4.13 3.87 8.42
N ILE A 229 -4.06 4.34 7.18
CA ILE A 229 -5.14 5.00 6.45
C ILE A 229 -5.35 4.37 5.08
N HIS A 230 -6.57 4.46 4.59
CA HIS A 230 -6.95 4.02 3.25
C HIS A 230 -7.33 5.21 2.37
N ASN A 231 -7.20 5.07 1.04
CA ASN A 231 -7.61 6.10 0.13
C ASN A 231 -8.09 5.56 -1.23
N TYR A 232 -9.35 5.84 -1.54
CA TYR A 232 -10.00 5.49 -2.81
C TYR A 232 -10.70 6.67 -3.45
N TYR A 233 -10.08 7.85 -3.42
CA TYR A 233 -10.59 9.01 -4.17
C TYR A 233 -10.76 8.64 -5.65
N GLU A 234 -11.77 9.22 -6.28
CA GLU A 234 -12.18 8.92 -7.66
C GLU A 234 -12.70 7.48 -7.88
N THR A 235 -12.92 6.68 -6.82
CA THR A 235 -13.62 5.38 -6.92
C THR A 235 -14.88 5.40 -6.07
N TRP A 236 -14.78 5.63 -4.76
CA TRP A 236 -15.92 5.73 -3.83
C TRP A 236 -16.13 7.14 -3.29
N SER A 237 -15.33 8.09 -3.68
CA SER A 237 -15.39 9.48 -3.25
C SER A 237 -15.30 10.41 -4.45
N GLU A 238 -16.06 11.50 -4.43
CA GLU A 238 -15.99 12.57 -5.43
C GLU A 238 -14.72 13.42 -5.34
N ARG A 239 -13.91 13.23 -4.30
CA ARG A 239 -12.65 13.98 -4.14
C ARG A 239 -11.65 13.59 -5.22
N PRO A 240 -10.93 14.58 -5.76
CA PRO A 240 -9.86 14.31 -6.71
C PRO A 240 -8.69 13.60 -6.04
N VAL A 241 -7.97 12.80 -6.81
CA VAL A 241 -6.75 12.11 -6.34
C VAL A 241 -5.70 13.10 -5.84
N GLU A 242 -5.70 14.31 -6.35
CA GLU A 242 -4.82 15.42 -5.97
C GLU A 242 -5.01 15.89 -4.51
N ASP A 243 -6.10 15.48 -3.84
CA ASP A 243 -6.33 15.76 -2.41
C ASP A 243 -5.68 14.70 -1.47
N ILE A 244 -4.95 13.73 -2.00
CA ILE A 244 -4.30 12.67 -1.19
C ILE A 244 -3.29 13.26 -0.20
N ASP A 245 -2.50 14.23 -0.63
CA ASP A 245 -1.51 14.91 0.21
C ASP A 245 -2.20 15.60 1.41
N LYS A 246 -3.34 16.22 1.19
CA LYS A 246 -4.14 16.84 2.24
C LYS A 246 -4.65 15.81 3.23
N ASN A 247 -5.15 14.67 2.77
CA ASN A 247 -5.61 13.58 3.64
C ASN A 247 -4.47 13.06 4.54
N ILE A 248 -3.29 12.81 3.97
CA ILE A 248 -2.11 12.38 4.70
C ILE A 248 -1.70 13.45 5.74
N ASN A 249 -1.69 14.72 5.34
CA ASN A 249 -1.34 15.85 6.22
C ASN A 249 -2.32 15.97 7.40
N ASP A 250 -3.63 15.85 7.15
CA ASP A 250 -4.65 15.94 8.19
C ASP A 250 -4.47 14.83 9.23
N MET A 251 -4.23 13.58 8.81
CA MET A 251 -3.97 12.44 9.71
C MET A 251 -2.65 12.60 10.47
N TYR A 252 -1.59 12.99 9.79
CA TYR A 252 -0.29 13.22 10.41
C TYR A 252 -0.33 14.31 11.49
N ASN A 253 -1.05 15.40 11.23
CA ASN A 253 -1.22 16.48 12.21
C ASN A 253 -1.96 16.04 13.48
N ILE A 254 -2.86 15.05 13.36
CA ILE A 254 -3.51 14.46 14.54
C ILE A 254 -2.51 13.61 15.32
N ILE A 255 -1.68 12.81 14.66
CA ILE A 255 -0.62 12.03 15.30
C ILE A 255 0.37 12.95 16.03
N GLU A 256 0.85 14.02 15.38
CA GLU A 256 1.76 14.98 16.00
C GLU A 256 1.16 15.70 17.22
N LYS A 257 -0.14 15.94 17.22
CA LYS A 257 -0.81 16.71 18.27
C LYS A 257 -1.33 15.88 19.43
N TYR A 258 -1.81 14.68 19.17
CA TYR A 258 -2.53 13.84 20.15
C TYR A 258 -1.93 12.44 20.29
N GLY A 259 -0.96 12.09 19.46
CA GLY A 259 -0.27 10.82 19.46
C GLY A 259 1.04 10.86 20.26
N ASP A 260 1.77 9.75 20.19
CA ASP A 260 3.08 9.52 20.83
C ASP A 260 4.18 9.26 19.78
N GLY A 261 4.04 9.86 18.55
CA GLY A 261 5.02 9.72 17.47
C GLY A 261 4.84 8.48 16.62
N GLN A 262 3.62 7.96 16.49
CA GLN A 262 3.32 6.82 15.63
C GLN A 262 3.78 7.02 14.19
N SER A 263 4.21 5.94 13.55
CA SER A 263 4.38 5.91 12.10
C SER A 263 3.04 6.03 11.39
N LEU A 264 3.03 6.60 10.18
CA LEU A 264 1.83 6.66 9.35
C LEU A 264 2.01 5.79 8.11
N TRP A 265 1.06 4.91 7.83
CA TRP A 265 0.97 4.11 6.62
C TRP A 265 -0.24 4.51 5.79
N MET A 266 -0.15 4.27 4.49
CA MET A 266 -1.30 4.19 3.59
C MET A 266 -1.33 2.77 3.01
N ALA A 267 -1.82 1.83 3.83
CA ALA A 267 -1.70 0.41 3.52
C ALA A 267 -2.92 -0.15 2.79
N GLU A 268 -3.73 0.72 2.21
CA GLU A 268 -4.72 0.37 1.22
C GLU A 268 -5.01 1.58 0.32
N VAL A 269 -4.59 1.49 -0.92
CA VAL A 269 -4.84 2.51 -1.93
C VAL A 269 -5.04 1.83 -3.29
N GLY A 270 -6.03 2.27 -4.07
CA GLY A 270 -6.32 1.62 -5.33
C GLY A 270 -7.21 2.46 -6.25
N TYR A 271 -7.36 1.98 -7.48
CA TYR A 271 -8.21 2.57 -8.51
C TYR A 271 -8.90 1.47 -9.30
N SER A 272 -10.23 1.41 -9.20
CA SER A 272 -11.02 0.38 -9.87
C SER A 272 -11.07 0.58 -11.39
N THR A 273 -11.06 -0.51 -12.14
CA THR A 273 -11.30 -0.50 -13.59
C THR A 273 -12.76 -0.82 -13.96
N PHE A 274 -13.66 -0.79 -12.97
CA PHE A 274 -15.09 -0.94 -13.21
C PHE A 274 -15.71 0.34 -13.71
N ARG A 275 -16.52 0.22 -14.75
CA ARG A 275 -17.38 1.27 -15.27
C ARG A 275 -18.55 0.71 -16.05
N GLN A 276 -19.73 1.25 -15.83
CA GLN A 276 -20.92 0.98 -16.64
C GLN A 276 -21.49 2.31 -17.19
N GLY A 277 -21.18 2.62 -18.45
CA GLY A 277 -21.39 3.96 -18.98
C GLY A 277 -20.52 4.96 -18.21
N THR A 278 -21.15 5.96 -17.60
CA THR A 278 -20.48 6.92 -16.69
C THR A 278 -20.47 6.46 -15.23
N TYR A 279 -21.28 5.46 -14.87
CA TYR A 279 -21.43 4.99 -13.49
C TYR A 279 -20.19 4.22 -13.02
N VAL A 280 -19.64 4.65 -11.88
CA VAL A 280 -18.55 3.99 -11.15
C VAL A 280 -19.06 3.50 -9.80
N SER A 281 -19.61 4.38 -8.97
CA SER A 281 -20.17 4.06 -7.65
C SER A 281 -21.34 5.00 -7.33
N SER A 282 -21.95 4.83 -6.15
CA SER A 282 -23.02 5.74 -5.68
C SER A 282 -22.53 7.17 -5.52
N SER A 283 -21.22 7.36 -5.26
CA SER A 283 -20.62 8.66 -4.97
C SER A 283 -19.80 9.25 -6.13
N TYR A 284 -19.43 8.43 -7.13
CA TYR A 284 -18.54 8.86 -8.21
C TYR A 284 -19.04 8.40 -9.59
N SER A 285 -18.93 9.28 -10.57
CA SER A 285 -19.18 9.00 -11.99
C SER A 285 -18.01 9.41 -12.84
N ALA A 286 -17.56 8.54 -13.75
CA ALA A 286 -16.55 8.87 -14.74
C ALA A 286 -17.06 9.97 -15.68
N TYR A 287 -16.17 10.87 -16.07
CA TYR A 287 -16.45 11.96 -17.00
C TYR A 287 -15.73 11.78 -18.34
N TYR A 288 -14.44 11.48 -18.29
CA TYR A 288 -13.64 11.25 -19.49
C TYR A 288 -13.65 9.76 -19.87
N ASP A 289 -13.48 9.52 -21.17
CA ASP A 289 -13.54 8.17 -21.77
C ASP A 289 -12.40 7.25 -21.32
N TYR A 290 -11.29 7.79 -20.86
CA TYR A 290 -10.17 7.02 -20.30
C TYR A 290 -10.35 6.60 -18.83
N GLU A 291 -11.18 7.29 -18.04
CA GLU A 291 -11.35 6.99 -16.62
C GLU A 291 -11.87 5.56 -16.41
N HIS A 292 -11.42 4.92 -15.35
CA HIS A 292 -11.79 3.54 -14.98
C HIS A 292 -11.53 2.51 -16.08
N THR A 293 -10.40 2.68 -16.78
CA THR A 293 -9.87 1.70 -17.71
C THR A 293 -8.57 1.08 -17.18
N PRO A 294 -8.21 -0.15 -17.60
CA PRO A 294 -6.92 -0.75 -17.21
C PRO A 294 -5.70 0.11 -17.60
N GLN A 295 -5.79 0.87 -18.68
CA GLN A 295 -4.73 1.79 -19.12
C GLN A 295 -4.58 2.95 -18.14
N TYR A 296 -5.70 3.55 -17.73
CA TYR A 296 -5.65 4.67 -16.83
C TYR A 296 -5.34 4.26 -15.39
N GLN A 297 -5.68 3.06 -14.95
CA GLN A 297 -5.25 2.51 -13.67
C GLN A 297 -3.71 2.54 -13.54
N ALA A 298 -2.99 2.30 -14.63
CA ALA A 298 -1.52 2.39 -14.67
C ALA A 298 -1.01 3.84 -14.52
N VAL A 299 -1.71 4.82 -15.10
CA VAL A 299 -1.41 6.25 -14.92
C VAL A 299 -1.72 6.68 -13.48
N ASP A 300 -2.89 6.27 -12.96
CA ASP A 300 -3.35 6.61 -11.62
C ASP A 300 -2.42 6.06 -10.53
N LEU A 301 -1.86 4.85 -10.71
CA LEU A 301 -0.87 4.30 -9.79
C LEU A 301 0.30 5.28 -9.57
N PHE A 302 0.87 5.85 -10.63
CA PHE A 302 1.94 6.83 -10.52
C PHE A 302 1.48 8.11 -9.84
N LYS A 303 0.28 8.63 -10.18
CA LYS A 303 -0.29 9.83 -9.56
C LYS A 303 -0.43 9.67 -8.05
N ARG A 304 -1.11 8.59 -7.61
CA ARG A 304 -1.38 8.30 -6.19
C ARG A 304 -0.10 8.15 -5.39
N ILE A 305 0.82 7.34 -5.89
CA ILE A 305 2.06 7.09 -5.18
C ILE A 305 2.94 8.36 -5.16
N ALA A 306 3.04 9.11 -6.26
CA ALA A 306 3.80 10.35 -6.28
C ALA A 306 3.28 11.37 -5.25
N LEU A 307 1.96 11.60 -5.22
CA LEU A 307 1.32 12.49 -4.24
C LEU A 307 1.56 12.02 -2.80
N ALA A 308 1.45 10.71 -2.56
CA ALA A 308 1.70 10.15 -1.25
C ALA A 308 3.17 10.31 -0.80
N LEU A 309 4.12 10.02 -1.69
CA LEU A 309 5.56 10.13 -1.42
C LEU A 309 6.04 11.57 -1.28
N SER A 310 5.44 12.54 -2.00
CA SER A 310 5.83 13.96 -1.92
C SER A 310 5.61 14.54 -0.53
N THR A 311 4.75 13.95 0.29
CA THR A 311 4.51 14.39 1.68
C THR A 311 5.65 14.04 2.64
N GLU A 312 6.46 13.02 2.33
CA GLU A 312 7.55 12.48 3.18
C GLU A 312 7.06 12.01 4.58
N LYS A 313 5.77 11.75 4.74
CA LYS A 313 5.15 11.40 6.03
C LYS A 313 4.84 9.92 6.18
N LEU A 314 4.78 9.20 5.07
CA LEU A 314 4.50 7.77 5.08
C LEU A 314 5.75 6.95 5.33
N SER A 315 5.58 5.83 6.04
CA SER A 315 6.63 4.82 6.21
C SER A 315 6.34 3.51 5.47
N ALA A 316 5.13 3.30 4.97
CA ALA A 316 4.78 2.23 4.03
C ALA A 316 3.53 2.60 3.24
N LEU A 317 3.39 1.97 2.05
CA LEU A 317 2.24 2.07 1.18
C LEU A 317 1.95 0.70 0.55
N THR A 318 0.68 0.27 0.47
CA THR A 318 0.31 -0.93 -0.31
C THR A 318 -0.82 -0.64 -1.27
N TRP A 319 -0.68 -1.14 -2.50
CA TRP A 319 -1.70 -1.07 -3.52
C TRP A 319 -2.70 -2.21 -3.39
N TYR A 320 -3.97 -1.93 -3.37
CA TYR A 320 -5.07 -2.87 -3.40
C TYR A 320 -5.53 -3.02 -4.85
N GLU A 321 -5.37 -4.17 -5.48
CA GLU A 321 -5.01 -5.47 -4.92
C GLU A 321 -4.13 -6.28 -5.92
N ILE A 322 -3.78 -7.52 -5.55
CA ILE A 322 -3.00 -8.42 -6.40
C ILE A 322 -3.72 -8.70 -7.71
N LYS A 323 -4.96 -9.21 -7.66
CA LYS A 323 -5.70 -9.69 -8.84
C LYS A 323 -7.18 -9.32 -8.78
N ASP A 324 -7.77 -9.09 -9.95
CA ASP A 324 -9.23 -8.96 -10.05
C ASP A 324 -9.92 -10.23 -9.55
N LEU A 325 -11.07 -10.07 -8.90
CA LEU A 325 -11.84 -11.20 -8.39
C LEU A 325 -12.74 -11.81 -9.49
N PRO A 326 -12.87 -13.14 -9.55
CA PRO A 326 -13.80 -13.81 -10.46
C PRO A 326 -15.25 -13.41 -10.16
N LYS A 327 -16.08 -13.37 -11.19
CA LYS A 327 -17.52 -13.04 -11.03
C LYS A 327 -18.29 -14.06 -10.18
N SER A 328 -17.74 -15.24 -9.97
CA SER A 328 -18.34 -16.30 -9.15
C SER A 328 -18.09 -16.12 -7.65
N GLU A 329 -17.19 -15.25 -7.26
CA GLU A 329 -16.89 -15.00 -5.84
C GLU A 329 -17.88 -13.99 -5.26
N GLU A 330 -18.23 -14.15 -4.00
CA GLU A 330 -18.92 -13.14 -3.22
C GLU A 330 -17.89 -12.11 -2.75
N VAL A 331 -18.28 -10.85 -2.67
CA VAL A 331 -17.43 -9.76 -2.16
C VAL A 331 -18.21 -8.95 -1.15
N ILE A 332 -17.52 -8.46 -0.15
CA ILE A 332 -18.09 -7.57 0.86
C ILE A 332 -18.18 -6.15 0.28
N GLY A 333 -19.23 -5.43 0.62
CA GLY A 333 -19.42 -4.04 0.22
C GLY A 333 -19.79 -3.87 -1.24
N ASP A 334 -19.00 -3.08 -1.99
CA ASP A 334 -19.28 -2.76 -3.40
C ASP A 334 -18.92 -3.92 -4.32
N ASN A 335 -19.91 -4.71 -4.65
CA ASN A 335 -19.80 -5.90 -5.52
C ASN A 335 -19.30 -5.61 -6.94
N TYR A 336 -19.19 -4.34 -7.34
CA TYR A 336 -18.66 -3.93 -8.64
C TYR A 336 -17.19 -3.53 -8.55
N ASN A 337 -16.87 -2.50 -7.77
CA ASN A 337 -15.52 -1.95 -7.73
C ASN A 337 -14.51 -2.95 -7.13
N ASN A 338 -14.86 -3.65 -6.04
CA ASN A 338 -13.98 -4.62 -5.37
C ASN A 338 -13.51 -5.76 -6.29
N ARG A 339 -14.20 -6.01 -7.41
CA ARG A 339 -13.78 -7.03 -8.39
C ARG A 339 -12.75 -6.57 -9.39
N TYR A 340 -12.40 -5.29 -9.45
CA TYR A 340 -11.64 -4.73 -10.57
C TYR A 340 -10.47 -3.84 -10.14
N LEU A 341 -9.95 -4.06 -8.94
CA LEU A 341 -8.84 -3.29 -8.37
C LEU A 341 -7.46 -3.92 -8.64
N GLY A 342 -7.43 -5.19 -9.06
CA GLY A 342 -6.21 -5.96 -9.28
C GLY A 342 -5.24 -5.37 -10.28
N ILE A 343 -3.94 -5.66 -10.11
CA ILE A 343 -2.89 -5.34 -11.09
C ILE A 343 -2.81 -6.38 -12.22
N VAL A 344 -3.47 -7.54 -12.03
CA VAL A 344 -3.66 -8.59 -13.03
C VAL A 344 -5.12 -9.00 -13.08
N TYR A 345 -5.51 -9.71 -14.15
CA TYR A 345 -6.82 -10.36 -14.24
C TYR A 345 -6.86 -11.65 -13.38
N PRO A 346 -8.05 -12.25 -13.15
CA PRO A 346 -8.19 -13.46 -12.31
C PRO A 346 -7.34 -14.66 -12.78
N ASP A 347 -6.98 -14.70 -14.05
CA ASP A 347 -6.14 -15.73 -14.67
C ASP A 347 -4.65 -15.34 -14.72
N TYR A 348 -4.23 -14.37 -13.91
CA TYR A 348 -2.89 -13.79 -13.86
C TYR A 348 -2.41 -13.12 -15.15
N LYS A 349 -3.26 -12.93 -16.16
CA LYS A 349 -2.90 -12.08 -17.29
C LYS A 349 -2.64 -10.66 -16.83
N PRO A 350 -1.50 -10.06 -17.23
CA PRO A 350 -1.14 -8.75 -16.73
C PRO A 350 -2.07 -7.65 -17.23
N LYS A 351 -2.53 -6.77 -16.34
CA LYS A 351 -3.00 -5.44 -16.71
C LYS A 351 -1.80 -4.52 -16.95
N PRO A 352 -1.96 -3.38 -17.63
CA PRO A 352 -0.91 -2.36 -17.75
C PRO A 352 -0.32 -1.96 -16.40
N THR A 353 -1.12 -1.94 -15.36
CA THR A 353 -0.76 -1.60 -13.98
C THR A 353 0.35 -2.47 -13.41
N LYS A 354 0.40 -3.78 -13.74
CA LYS A 354 1.53 -4.64 -13.36
C LYS A 354 2.86 -4.08 -13.89
N LYS A 355 2.89 -3.68 -15.17
CA LYS A 355 4.10 -3.14 -15.78
C LYS A 355 4.46 -1.77 -15.21
N ALA A 356 3.44 -0.94 -14.93
CA ALA A 356 3.61 0.35 -14.27
C ALA A 356 4.22 0.20 -12.88
N LEU A 357 3.74 -0.75 -12.07
CA LEU A 357 4.30 -1.05 -10.74
C LEU A 357 5.78 -1.48 -10.83
N VAL A 358 6.12 -2.37 -11.75
CA VAL A 358 7.52 -2.77 -11.96
C VAL A 358 8.40 -1.57 -12.33
N PHE A 359 7.93 -0.72 -13.23
CA PHE A 359 8.67 0.47 -13.63
C PHE A 359 8.78 1.50 -12.48
N PHE A 360 7.70 1.71 -11.73
CA PHE A 360 7.73 2.53 -10.53
C PHE A 360 8.80 2.03 -9.53
N ARG A 361 8.80 0.73 -9.22
CA ARG A 361 9.80 0.10 -8.33
C ARG A 361 11.24 0.26 -8.83
N GLN A 362 11.47 0.31 -10.13
CA GLN A 362 12.80 0.58 -10.71
C GLN A 362 13.22 2.03 -10.48
N LEU A 363 12.31 2.99 -10.66
CA LEU A 363 12.58 4.42 -10.45
C LEU A 363 12.85 4.73 -8.98
N PHE A 364 12.05 4.18 -8.07
CA PHE A 364 12.14 4.40 -6.62
C PHE A 364 12.80 3.22 -5.88
N SER A 365 13.82 2.63 -6.49
CA SER A 365 14.59 1.53 -5.88
C SER A 365 15.57 1.96 -4.79
N LYS A 366 15.80 3.26 -4.65
CA LYS A 366 16.70 3.90 -3.69
C LYS A 366 15.95 4.83 -2.78
N PRO A 367 16.50 5.21 -1.63
CA PRO A 367 15.96 6.28 -0.82
C PRO A 367 15.87 7.59 -1.63
N TYR A 368 14.84 8.38 -1.34
CA TYR A 368 14.53 9.62 -2.04
C TYR A 368 14.21 10.74 -1.04
N ARG A 369 14.23 11.98 -1.54
CA ARG A 369 13.61 13.14 -0.90
C ARG A 369 12.78 13.90 -1.92
N SER A 370 11.72 14.56 -1.48
CA SER A 370 10.99 15.54 -2.31
C SER A 370 11.83 16.79 -2.50
N ILE A 371 11.86 17.30 -3.73
CA ILE A 371 12.50 18.58 -4.07
C ILE A 371 11.51 19.54 -4.75
N ASP A 372 10.23 19.42 -4.40
CA ASP A 372 9.18 20.28 -4.94
C ASP A 372 9.42 21.78 -4.65
N ASP A 373 10.10 22.09 -3.54
CA ASP A 373 10.53 23.42 -3.17
C ASP A 373 11.62 24.03 -4.10
N GLN A 374 12.31 23.19 -4.88
CA GLN A 374 13.31 23.59 -5.88
C GLN A 374 12.70 23.78 -7.27
N LEU A 375 11.41 23.47 -7.44
CA LEU A 375 10.72 23.60 -8.72
C LEU A 375 10.31 25.06 -8.99
N ASN A 376 10.49 25.46 -10.24
CA ASN A 376 9.84 26.63 -10.81
C ASN A 376 9.05 26.21 -12.04
N VAL A 377 7.75 26.10 -11.88
CA VAL A 377 6.83 25.62 -12.92
C VAL A 377 6.13 26.81 -13.56
N LYS A 378 6.34 27.01 -14.87
CA LYS A 378 5.62 28.02 -15.67
C LYS A 378 4.49 27.31 -16.41
N LYS A 379 3.27 27.67 -16.10
CA LYS A 379 2.02 27.16 -16.65
C LYS A 379 1.02 28.30 -16.83
N SER A 380 -0.05 28.05 -17.56
CA SER A 380 -1.13 29.04 -17.77
C SER A 380 -1.80 29.42 -16.45
N GLU A 381 -2.42 30.60 -16.37
CA GLU A 381 -3.27 30.97 -15.25
C GLU A 381 -4.49 30.02 -15.20
N GLY A 382 -4.82 29.50 -14.03
CA GLY A 382 -5.90 28.51 -13.86
C GLY A 382 -5.54 27.10 -14.31
N SER A 383 -4.27 26.81 -14.60
CA SER A 383 -3.79 25.50 -14.97
C SER A 383 -3.97 24.46 -13.87
N ASP A 384 -4.46 23.27 -14.24
CA ASP A 384 -4.59 22.11 -13.39
C ASP A 384 -3.37 21.16 -13.45
N ALA A 385 -2.28 21.59 -14.10
CA ALA A 385 -1.05 20.83 -14.20
C ALA A 385 -0.40 20.60 -12.83
N GLN A 386 -0.10 19.35 -12.52
CA GLN A 386 0.62 18.88 -11.35
C GLN A 386 2.06 18.53 -11.73
N VAL A 387 3.02 18.84 -10.86
CA VAL A 387 4.44 18.53 -11.06
C VAL A 387 5.07 18.22 -9.71
N HIS A 388 5.64 17.05 -9.58
CA HIS A 388 6.37 16.60 -8.38
C HIS A 388 7.76 16.12 -8.77
N ALA A 389 8.75 16.44 -7.96
CA ALA A 389 10.14 16.07 -8.21
C ALA A 389 10.77 15.41 -6.98
N PHE A 390 11.54 14.35 -7.25
CA PHE A 390 12.21 13.54 -6.24
C PHE A 390 13.67 13.39 -6.60
N GLU A 391 14.55 13.67 -5.65
CA GLU A 391 15.97 13.38 -5.75
C GLU A 391 16.25 12.04 -5.06
N MET A 392 16.89 11.13 -5.78
CA MET A 392 17.35 9.86 -5.24
C MET A 392 18.69 10.03 -4.53
N GLU A 393 19.01 9.15 -3.57
CA GLU A 393 20.26 9.21 -2.78
C GLU A 393 21.54 9.21 -3.64
N ASP A 394 21.48 8.69 -4.87
CA ASP A 394 22.61 8.71 -5.82
C ASP A 394 22.64 9.94 -6.74
N GLY A 395 21.78 10.92 -6.50
CA GLY A 395 21.70 12.16 -7.24
C GLY A 395 20.80 12.12 -8.48
N GLU A 396 20.23 10.96 -8.85
CA GLU A 396 19.24 10.88 -9.94
C GLU A 396 17.96 11.65 -9.56
N ILE A 397 17.36 12.39 -10.51
CA ILE A 397 16.10 13.11 -10.25
C ILE A 397 14.98 12.50 -11.10
N ILE A 398 13.84 12.24 -10.47
CA ILE A 398 12.61 11.80 -11.11
C ILE A 398 11.59 12.94 -11.02
N VAL A 399 11.03 13.35 -12.17
CA VAL A 399 9.95 14.34 -12.23
C VAL A 399 8.71 13.67 -12.81
N LEU A 400 7.60 13.78 -12.09
CA LEU A 400 6.29 13.27 -12.50
C LEU A 400 5.37 14.46 -12.75
N SER A 401 4.69 14.48 -13.91
CA SER A 401 3.78 15.57 -14.22
C SER A 401 2.57 15.11 -15.03
N TRP A 402 1.39 15.70 -14.75
CA TRP A 402 0.11 15.35 -15.39
C TRP A 402 -0.88 16.52 -15.30
N LEU A 403 -2.01 16.43 -16.01
CA LEU A 403 -3.17 17.28 -15.77
C LEU A 403 -4.13 16.58 -14.79
N ALA A 404 -4.62 17.29 -13.78
CA ALA A 404 -5.60 16.76 -12.85
C ALA A 404 -6.85 16.27 -13.59
N THR A 405 -7.43 15.17 -13.15
CA THR A 405 -8.61 14.56 -13.79
C THR A 405 -9.89 15.13 -13.23
N CYS A 406 -10.01 15.14 -11.94
CA CYS A 406 -11.21 15.57 -11.24
C CYS A 406 -11.10 17.05 -10.86
N LEU A 407 -11.94 17.89 -11.46
CA LEU A 407 -12.08 19.30 -11.11
C LEU A 407 -13.52 19.49 -10.59
N PRO A 408 -13.75 19.45 -9.27
CA PRO A 408 -15.09 19.40 -8.68
C PRO A 408 -16.03 20.52 -9.15
N ASP A 409 -15.48 21.71 -9.35
CA ASP A 409 -16.26 22.90 -9.73
C ASP A 409 -16.60 22.95 -11.23
N GLU A 410 -15.95 22.14 -12.06
CA GLU A 410 -16.09 22.18 -13.53
C GLU A 410 -16.82 20.95 -14.10
N ARG A 411 -17.04 19.91 -13.29
CA ARG A 411 -17.62 18.64 -13.74
C ARG A 411 -19.05 18.48 -13.22
N PRO A 412 -20.01 18.07 -14.07
CA PRO A 412 -21.31 17.67 -13.57
C PRO A 412 -21.18 16.44 -12.65
N ALA A 413 -21.84 16.46 -11.51
CA ALA A 413 -21.79 15.37 -10.51
C ALA A 413 -22.18 13.99 -11.08
N LYS A 414 -23.03 13.96 -12.12
CA LYS A 414 -23.45 12.75 -12.82
C LYS A 414 -23.55 13.03 -14.31
N PRO A 415 -22.48 12.91 -15.06
CA PRO A 415 -22.52 13.10 -16.51
C PRO A 415 -23.38 12.01 -17.17
N GLU A 416 -24.09 12.35 -18.24
CA GLU A 416 -24.92 11.39 -18.98
C GLU A 416 -24.08 10.53 -19.92
N GLU A 417 -23.01 11.10 -20.47
CA GLU A 417 -22.11 10.44 -21.42
C GLU A 417 -20.65 10.78 -21.13
N LEU A 418 -19.76 9.85 -21.45
CA LEU A 418 -18.32 10.08 -21.40
C LEU A 418 -17.90 10.99 -22.55
N VAL A 419 -16.95 11.86 -22.27
CA VAL A 419 -16.39 12.77 -23.28
C VAL A 419 -14.89 12.53 -23.45
N PRO A 420 -14.34 12.76 -24.66
CA PRO A 420 -12.90 12.82 -24.86
C PRO A 420 -12.29 14.00 -24.09
N ASP A 421 -11.16 13.77 -23.43
CA ASP A 421 -10.41 14.86 -22.82
C ASP A 421 -9.52 15.56 -23.87
N ASN A 422 -9.96 16.73 -24.31
CA ASN A 422 -9.26 17.54 -25.29
C ASN A 422 -8.37 18.61 -24.65
N ARG A 423 -8.16 18.58 -23.33
CA ARG A 423 -7.29 19.54 -22.65
C ARG A 423 -5.84 19.34 -23.10
N HIS A 424 -5.18 20.46 -23.39
CA HIS A 424 -3.76 20.53 -23.71
C HIS A 424 -3.17 21.69 -22.97
N GLU A 425 -2.00 21.50 -22.39
CA GLU A 425 -1.27 22.56 -21.75
C GLU A 425 0.21 22.48 -22.00
N GLU A 426 0.84 23.61 -22.33
CA GLU A 426 2.28 23.72 -22.41
C GLU A 426 2.84 24.15 -21.04
N VAL A 427 3.71 23.30 -20.48
CA VAL A 427 4.35 23.55 -19.20
C VAL A 427 5.86 23.58 -19.36
N ASN A 428 6.51 24.54 -18.67
CA ASN A 428 7.98 24.57 -18.56
C ASN A 428 8.36 24.33 -17.10
N ILE A 429 9.23 23.35 -16.86
CA ILE A 429 9.64 22.93 -15.54
C ILE A 429 11.12 23.24 -15.38
N LYS A 430 11.46 24.08 -14.40
CA LYS A 430 12.84 24.35 -14.04
C LYS A 430 13.14 23.79 -12.65
N ILE A 431 14.20 23.02 -12.56
CA ILE A 431 14.72 22.45 -11.31
C ILE A 431 15.99 23.23 -10.98
N ASN A 432 15.96 23.95 -9.87
CA ASN A 432 17.11 24.68 -9.38
C ASN A 432 18.08 23.73 -8.66
N ASN A 433 19.35 24.11 -8.55
CA ASN A 433 20.40 23.35 -7.88
C ASN A 433 20.64 21.94 -8.45
N SER A 434 20.30 21.71 -9.73
CA SER A 434 20.54 20.44 -10.43
C SER A 434 21.63 20.60 -11.49
N GLN A 435 22.50 19.58 -11.62
CA GLN A 435 23.58 19.49 -12.60
C GLN A 435 23.39 18.25 -13.46
N ALA A 436 22.41 18.30 -14.37
CA ALA A 436 22.07 17.16 -15.19
C ALA A 436 23.00 16.98 -16.37
N GLU A 437 23.31 15.73 -16.72
CA GLU A 437 23.97 15.35 -17.97
C GLU A 437 22.95 15.04 -19.08
N ASN A 438 21.84 14.38 -18.72
CA ASN A 438 20.81 13.94 -19.66
C ASN A 438 19.42 13.97 -19.03
N VAL A 439 18.40 14.19 -19.88
CA VAL A 439 16.97 14.12 -19.53
C VAL A 439 16.29 13.10 -20.44
N TYR A 440 15.57 12.17 -19.85
CA TYR A 440 14.83 11.13 -20.56
C TYR A 440 13.34 11.18 -20.19
N LEU A 441 12.47 11.09 -21.18
CA LEU A 441 11.02 11.01 -20.98
C LEU A 441 10.54 9.57 -21.15
N PHE A 442 9.66 9.14 -20.23
CA PHE A 442 8.99 7.84 -20.26
C PHE A 442 7.48 8.02 -20.10
N ASP A 443 6.73 7.02 -20.58
CA ASP A 443 5.34 6.83 -20.19
C ASP A 443 5.24 5.95 -18.92
N GLU A 444 4.02 5.75 -18.42
CA GLU A 444 3.71 4.94 -17.24
C GLU A 444 4.14 3.47 -17.34
N LEU A 445 4.35 2.98 -18.53
CA LEU A 445 4.80 1.61 -18.80
C LEU A 445 6.33 1.50 -18.95
N GLY A 446 7.08 2.59 -18.72
CA GLY A 446 8.52 2.63 -18.88
C GLY A 446 9.00 2.63 -20.34
N ASN A 447 8.13 2.94 -21.30
CA ASN A 447 8.56 3.10 -22.68
C ASN A 447 9.18 4.48 -22.86
N LYS A 448 10.46 4.51 -23.28
CA LYS A 448 11.17 5.76 -23.56
C LYS A 448 10.54 6.48 -24.76
N LYS A 449 10.23 7.75 -24.59
CA LYS A 449 9.72 8.63 -25.65
C LYS A 449 10.83 9.48 -26.23
N SER A 450 10.69 9.87 -27.51
CA SER A 450 11.59 10.85 -28.11
C SER A 450 11.36 12.21 -27.47
N TRP A 451 12.38 12.75 -26.82
CA TRP A 451 12.34 14.04 -26.15
C TRP A 451 13.70 14.72 -26.21
N GLN A 452 13.74 16.02 -26.55
CA GLN A 452 14.98 16.80 -26.68
C GLN A 452 14.83 18.25 -26.23
N ASN A 453 13.65 18.66 -25.74
CA ASN A 453 13.39 20.04 -25.35
C ASN A 453 13.82 20.30 -23.90
N PHE A 454 15.13 20.26 -23.65
CA PHE A 454 15.68 20.60 -22.34
C PHE A 454 16.91 21.49 -22.48
N LYS A 455 17.17 22.29 -21.44
CA LYS A 455 18.37 23.11 -21.32
C LYS A 455 19.07 22.84 -20.01
N LEU A 456 20.39 22.65 -20.09
CA LEU A 456 21.26 22.42 -18.96
C LEU A 456 22.09 23.68 -18.72
N THR A 457 22.18 24.09 -17.45
CA THR A 457 23.06 25.14 -16.97
C THR A 457 23.86 24.63 -15.79
N GLU A 458 24.89 25.37 -15.34
CA GLU A 458 25.71 24.96 -14.20
C GLU A 458 24.90 24.71 -12.89
N ASN A 459 23.73 25.35 -12.76
CA ASN A 459 22.96 25.32 -11.51
C ASN A 459 21.47 25.01 -11.73
N ALA A 460 21.04 24.60 -12.92
CA ALA A 460 19.64 24.27 -13.15
C ALA A 460 19.43 23.44 -14.40
N THR A 461 18.43 22.56 -14.33
CA THR A 461 17.88 21.80 -15.45
C THR A 461 16.52 22.38 -15.80
N SER A 462 16.29 22.70 -17.07
CA SER A 462 15.01 23.16 -17.59
C SER A 462 14.46 22.15 -18.57
N ILE A 463 13.25 21.65 -18.34
CA ILE A 463 12.44 20.84 -19.22
C ILE A 463 11.44 21.79 -19.88
N GLU A 464 11.54 22.00 -21.19
CA GLU A 464 10.82 23.05 -21.89
C GLU A 464 9.73 22.50 -22.79
N GLN A 465 8.61 23.23 -22.90
CA GLN A 465 7.51 22.94 -23.84
C GLN A 465 6.92 21.54 -23.69
N VAL A 466 6.73 21.09 -22.44
CA VAL A 466 6.03 19.83 -22.18
C VAL A 466 4.57 20.00 -22.60
N GLN A 467 4.17 19.30 -23.65
CA GLN A 467 2.79 19.30 -24.15
C GLN A 467 1.97 18.28 -23.37
N MET A 468 1.42 18.70 -22.24
CA MET A 468 0.60 17.83 -21.40
C MET A 468 -0.79 17.63 -22.00
N LYS A 469 -1.32 16.43 -21.87
CA LYS A 469 -2.68 16.04 -22.29
C LYS A 469 -3.40 15.36 -21.14
N GLY A 470 -4.71 15.52 -21.09
CA GLY A 470 -5.55 14.82 -20.14
C GLY A 470 -5.38 13.30 -20.25
N GLY A 471 -5.50 12.60 -19.12
CA GLY A 471 -5.38 11.14 -19.03
C GLY A 471 -3.96 10.58 -19.22
N GLN A 472 -2.92 11.41 -19.26
CA GLN A 472 -1.53 10.99 -19.45
C GLN A 472 -0.64 11.46 -18.31
N ILE A 473 0.43 10.73 -18.07
CA ILE A 473 1.51 11.11 -17.17
C ILE A 473 2.84 11.21 -17.93
N TYR A 474 3.67 12.16 -17.54
CA TYR A 474 4.99 12.43 -18.11
C TYR A 474 6.03 12.18 -17.04
N ILE A 475 6.90 11.20 -17.25
CA ILE A 475 7.90 10.76 -16.30
C ILE A 475 9.28 11.12 -16.83
N PHE A 476 9.91 12.12 -16.23
CA PHE A 476 11.27 12.50 -16.61
C PHE A 476 12.25 11.89 -15.62
N LYS A 477 13.28 11.26 -16.19
CA LYS A 477 14.43 10.76 -15.46
C LYS A 477 15.65 11.59 -15.85
N ILE A 478 16.30 12.17 -14.88
CA ILE A 478 17.39 13.13 -15.04
C ILE A 478 18.62 12.53 -14.35
N ASN A 479 19.66 12.29 -15.12
CA ASN A 479 20.93 11.80 -14.61
C ASN A 479 21.83 13.00 -14.30
N GLN A 480 22.40 13.03 -13.11
CA GLN A 480 23.41 14.00 -12.69
C GLN A 480 24.82 13.46 -12.83
#